data_8efaf6f7520452bd3b29c720bd6c5bc2
#
_entry.id   8efaf6f7520452bd3b29c720bd6c5bc2
#
_cell.length_a   1.000
_cell.length_b   1.000
_cell.length_c   1.000
_cell.angle_alpha   90.00
_cell.angle_beta   90.00
_cell.angle_gamma   90.00
#
_symmetry.space_group_name_H-M   'P 1'
#
loop_
_entity.id
_entity.type
_entity.pdbx_description
1 polymer ?
#
loop_
_entity_poly.entity_id
_entity_poly.type
_entity_poly.pdbx_seq_one_letter_code
_entity_poly.pdbx_strand_id
1 'polypeptide(L)'
;MEPKSVLISDIYTLIAEQDDKEMKEILDSLKEVFVQGWVRTNRDNGSVGFIALNDGSCFKNVQLVYDKNVLIEYEKLSHVNTGAALSVVGELVLTPGAKQPFEIQVKEFELTGPVDPDYPLQKKAHSMEFLREIAHLRPRANTFNAVFRMRNARAMAIHEFFQNEGFMYIHTPIITGNDAEGAGNTFGIYTEGKNPRTDFFGKEVALTVSGQLHVEPFALAFRDVYTFGPTFRAEHSNTTRHASEFWMIEPEMAFADLNDDMDCIEACLKHCIDVALHRCLDEMEFFNSFIDKTLKDRLHHVLHSEFKRMSYTEAIEELEKAVKNGHKFDNNKIFWGMDLQSEHERYITEQVVKGPVFLINYPKEMKAFYMRQNDDGKTVAACDLLVPYVGELVGGSQREERYDVLKKRMEEVGCMKGLEWYLDTRKYGGCPHSGFGIGFDRLLMYVTGMQNIRDVQPFPRTSDPIKY
;
A
#
# COMPACT_ATOMS: atom_id res chain seq x y z
N MET A 1 42.45 10.32 -13.61
CA MET A 1 41.45 9.24 -13.73
C MET A 1 40.13 9.93 -13.95
N GLU A 2 39.30 9.48 -14.87
CA GLU A 2 37.93 10.06 -14.97
C GLU A 2 37.14 9.72 -13.70
N PRO A 3 36.31 10.68 -13.18
CA PRO A 3 35.53 10.44 -11.99
C PRO A 3 34.51 9.30 -12.23
N LYS A 4 34.37 8.40 -11.26
CA LYS A 4 33.41 7.29 -11.37
C LYS A 4 32.00 7.79 -11.08
N SER A 5 31.08 7.55 -12.01
CA SER A 5 29.65 7.77 -11.77
C SER A 5 29.12 6.72 -10.80
N VAL A 6 28.51 7.16 -9.69
CA VAL A 6 28.02 6.30 -8.61
C VAL A 6 26.66 6.77 -8.13
N LEU A 7 25.84 5.83 -7.63
CA LEU A 7 24.63 6.16 -6.88
C LEU A 7 24.97 6.27 -5.39
N ILE A 8 24.24 7.14 -4.69
CA ILE A 8 24.40 7.30 -3.22
C ILE A 8 24.08 5.99 -2.50
N SER A 9 23.08 5.23 -2.99
CA SER A 9 22.74 3.89 -2.46
C SER A 9 23.91 2.93 -2.52
N ASP A 10 24.68 2.95 -3.61
CA ASP A 10 25.79 2.01 -3.83
C ASP A 10 26.90 2.27 -2.81
N ILE A 11 27.19 3.55 -2.53
CA ILE A 11 28.20 3.90 -1.50
C ILE A 11 27.75 3.44 -0.11
N TYR A 12 26.47 3.64 0.23
CA TYR A 12 25.93 3.14 1.51
C TYR A 12 26.01 1.62 1.62
N THR A 13 25.72 0.89 0.52
CA THR A 13 25.83 -0.58 0.48
C THR A 13 27.28 -1.04 0.64
N LEU A 14 28.20 -0.45 -0.10
CA LEU A 14 29.63 -0.76 0.01
C LEU A 14 30.19 -0.52 1.44
N ILE A 15 29.74 0.54 2.10
CA ILE A 15 30.14 0.81 3.50
C ILE A 15 29.53 -0.19 4.46
N ALA A 16 28.26 -0.59 4.25
CA ALA A 16 27.60 -1.58 5.10
C ALA A 16 28.23 -2.97 4.98
N GLU A 17 28.76 -3.30 3.80
CA GLU A 17 29.37 -4.58 3.46
C GLU A 17 30.92 -4.54 3.46
N GLN A 18 31.52 -3.51 4.04
CA GLN A 18 32.99 -3.29 4.03
C GLN A 18 33.82 -4.39 4.71
N ASP A 19 33.22 -5.29 5.45
CA ASP A 19 33.88 -6.47 6.01
C ASP A 19 34.12 -7.54 4.94
N ASP A 20 33.40 -7.49 3.80
CA ASP A 20 33.70 -8.27 2.61
C ASP A 20 34.90 -7.67 1.87
N LYS A 21 35.88 -8.52 1.52
CA LYS A 21 37.12 -8.08 0.91
C LYS A 21 36.94 -7.42 -0.45
N GLU A 22 36.04 -7.94 -1.27
CA GLU A 22 35.74 -7.41 -2.61
C GLU A 22 35.06 -6.05 -2.52
N MET A 23 34.05 -5.91 -1.65
CA MET A 23 33.36 -4.65 -1.42
C MET A 23 34.28 -3.57 -0.90
N LYS A 24 35.21 -3.93 -0.01
CA LYS A 24 36.22 -3.01 0.51
C LYS A 24 37.19 -2.54 -0.60
N GLU A 25 37.68 -3.44 -1.45
CA GLU A 25 38.53 -3.09 -2.57
C GLU A 25 37.84 -2.12 -3.54
N ILE A 26 36.55 -2.33 -3.81
CA ILE A 26 35.74 -1.41 -4.63
C ILE A 26 35.64 -0.04 -3.96
N LEU A 27 35.24 0.00 -2.68
CA LEU A 27 35.11 1.24 -1.90
C LEU A 27 36.44 2.03 -1.87
N ASP A 28 37.55 1.38 -1.58
CA ASP A 28 38.90 1.98 -1.56
C ASP A 28 39.32 2.51 -2.94
N SER A 29 38.74 2.01 -4.02
CA SER A 29 38.93 2.49 -5.37
C SER A 29 38.18 3.75 -5.74
N LEU A 30 37.11 4.09 -4.97
CA LEU A 30 36.25 5.25 -5.20
C LEU A 30 36.86 6.52 -4.58
N LYS A 31 37.93 7.03 -5.19
CA LYS A 31 38.59 8.27 -4.70
C LYS A 31 37.89 9.53 -5.20
N GLU A 32 37.57 9.57 -6.49
CA GLU A 32 36.90 10.68 -7.14
C GLU A 32 35.60 10.17 -7.77
N VAL A 33 34.49 10.78 -7.37
CA VAL A 33 33.14 10.34 -7.75
C VAL A 33 32.37 11.44 -8.45
N PHE A 34 31.51 11.03 -9.37
CA PHE A 34 30.50 11.88 -9.99
C PHE A 34 29.14 11.48 -9.48
N VAL A 35 28.41 12.45 -8.88
CA VAL A 35 27.04 12.27 -8.36
C VAL A 35 26.14 13.35 -8.91
N GLN A 36 24.87 12.99 -9.14
CA GLN A 36 23.84 13.91 -9.58
C GLN A 36 22.62 13.80 -8.64
N GLY A 37 21.96 14.91 -8.35
CA GLY A 37 20.81 14.85 -7.45
C GLY A 37 20.19 16.21 -7.17
N TRP A 38 19.29 16.23 -6.21
CA TRP A 38 18.56 17.44 -5.81
C TRP A 38 18.97 17.90 -4.44
N VAL A 39 19.20 19.22 -4.32
CA VAL A 39 19.54 19.88 -3.06
C VAL A 39 18.36 19.81 -2.09
N ARG A 40 18.59 19.22 -0.92
CA ARG A 40 17.64 19.15 0.20
C ARG A 40 17.85 20.31 1.16
N THR A 41 19.10 20.62 1.45
CA THR A 41 19.49 21.79 2.24
C THR A 41 20.82 22.32 1.76
N ASN A 42 21.02 23.62 1.83
CA ASN A 42 22.31 24.27 1.68
C ASN A 42 22.57 25.17 2.90
N ARG A 43 23.75 25.10 3.47
CA ARG A 43 24.19 25.89 4.61
C ARG A 43 25.60 26.37 4.33
N ASP A 44 25.79 27.66 4.40
CA ASP A 44 27.09 28.32 4.26
C ASP A 44 27.46 29.01 5.57
N ASN A 45 28.71 28.86 6.02
CA ASN A 45 29.26 29.58 7.17
C ASN A 45 30.29 30.66 6.78
N GLY A 46 30.37 30.97 5.48
CA GLY A 46 31.25 32.00 4.92
C GLY A 46 32.63 31.50 4.46
N SER A 47 33.07 30.33 4.87
CA SER A 47 34.34 29.70 4.46
C SER A 47 34.17 28.27 4.00
N VAL A 48 33.27 27.52 4.62
CA VAL A 48 32.93 26.14 4.27
C VAL A 48 31.42 26.00 4.23
N GLY A 49 30.88 25.39 3.18
CA GLY A 49 29.47 25.13 3.07
C GLY A 49 29.15 23.65 3.00
N PHE A 50 27.89 23.33 3.28
CA PHE A 50 27.37 21.97 3.38
C PHE A 50 26.04 21.85 2.64
N ILE A 51 26.00 20.98 1.66
CA ILE A 51 24.76 20.62 0.94
C ILE A 51 24.38 19.20 1.28
N ALA A 52 23.12 18.98 1.69
CA ALA A 52 22.52 17.67 1.68
C ALA A 52 21.94 17.42 0.28
N LEU A 53 22.50 16.45 -0.46
CA LEU A 53 22.06 16.05 -1.79
C LEU A 53 21.38 14.70 -1.74
N ASN A 54 20.27 14.54 -2.44
CA ASN A 54 19.59 13.26 -2.64
C ASN A 54 19.49 12.96 -4.13
N ASP A 55 20.01 11.82 -4.56
CA ASP A 55 20.00 11.38 -5.96
C ASP A 55 18.77 10.54 -6.34
N GLY A 56 17.89 10.29 -5.37
CA GLY A 56 16.70 9.45 -5.58
C GLY A 56 16.95 7.95 -5.44
N SER A 57 18.19 7.47 -5.35
CA SER A 57 18.51 6.05 -5.26
C SER A 57 18.16 5.44 -3.90
N CYS A 58 18.26 6.21 -2.81
CA CYS A 58 17.89 5.80 -1.45
C CYS A 58 17.20 6.92 -0.68
N PHE A 59 16.69 6.61 0.52
CA PHE A 59 16.05 7.61 1.39
C PHE A 59 17.06 8.58 1.99
N LYS A 60 18.29 8.12 2.24
CA LYS A 60 19.39 8.93 2.81
C LYS A 60 19.92 9.96 1.81
N ASN A 61 20.48 11.02 2.35
CA ASN A 61 21.20 12.04 1.58
C ASN A 61 22.71 11.82 1.75
N VAL A 62 23.49 12.32 0.78
CA VAL A 62 24.93 12.53 0.97
C VAL A 62 25.19 13.99 1.39
N GLN A 63 26.18 14.20 2.24
CA GLN A 63 26.72 15.52 2.53
C GLN A 63 27.79 15.89 1.51
N LEU A 64 27.54 16.95 0.76
CA LEU A 64 28.58 17.63 -0.03
C LEU A 64 29.22 18.70 0.85
N VAL A 65 30.54 18.76 0.88
CA VAL A 65 31.31 19.79 1.58
C VAL A 65 32.05 20.60 0.53
N TYR A 66 31.92 21.93 0.57
CA TYR A 66 32.61 22.83 -0.33
C TYR A 66 33.34 23.93 0.45
N ASP A 67 34.62 24.12 0.10
CA ASP A 67 35.55 25.05 0.78
C ASP A 67 35.93 26.21 -0.14
N LYS A 68 35.87 27.44 0.40
CA LYS A 68 36.18 28.67 -0.34
C LYS A 68 37.61 28.71 -0.84
N ASN A 69 38.54 28.04 -0.17
CA ASN A 69 39.93 28.00 -0.56
C ASN A 69 40.21 26.99 -1.69
N VAL A 70 39.27 26.10 -1.97
CA VAL A 70 39.42 24.99 -2.94
C VAL A 70 38.52 25.21 -4.17
N LEU A 71 37.26 25.60 -3.94
CA LEU A 71 36.27 25.70 -4.98
C LEU A 71 36.24 27.12 -5.57
N ILE A 72 36.63 27.27 -6.84
CA ILE A 72 36.70 28.56 -7.55
C ILE A 72 35.33 29.27 -7.58
N GLU A 73 34.24 28.52 -7.83
CA GLU A 73 32.87 29.04 -7.90
C GLU A 73 32.11 28.93 -6.56
N TYR A 74 32.81 29.06 -5.43
CA TYR A 74 32.24 28.94 -4.08
C TYR A 74 30.96 29.78 -3.89
N GLU A 75 31.01 31.07 -4.25
CA GLU A 75 29.89 32.01 -4.11
C GLU A 75 28.67 31.55 -4.93
N LYS A 76 28.87 30.97 -6.10
CA LYS A 76 27.78 30.45 -6.92
C LYS A 76 27.10 29.25 -6.25
N LEU A 77 27.89 28.31 -5.68
CA LEU A 77 27.35 27.12 -5.00
C LEU A 77 26.67 27.49 -3.68
N SER A 78 27.21 28.47 -2.94
CA SER A 78 26.63 28.92 -1.66
C SER A 78 25.21 29.50 -1.81
N HIS A 79 24.87 30.03 -2.98
CA HIS A 79 23.56 30.61 -3.29
C HIS A 79 22.58 29.62 -3.95
N VAL A 80 22.97 28.36 -4.11
CA VAL A 80 22.07 27.35 -4.70
C VAL A 80 20.94 26.99 -3.71
N ASN A 81 19.73 27.14 -4.18
CA ASN A 81 18.51 26.92 -3.39
C ASN A 81 18.13 25.45 -3.24
N THR A 82 17.37 25.16 -2.18
CA THR A 82 16.69 23.88 -2.00
C THR A 82 15.82 23.54 -3.21
N GLY A 83 15.91 22.30 -3.68
CA GLY A 83 15.18 21.80 -4.85
C GLY A 83 15.95 21.89 -6.17
N ALA A 84 17.07 22.61 -6.21
CA ALA A 84 17.91 22.68 -7.40
C ALA A 84 18.54 21.34 -7.75
N ALA A 85 18.72 21.06 -9.03
CA ALA A 85 19.44 19.89 -9.51
C ALA A 85 20.94 20.23 -9.71
N LEU A 86 21.81 19.39 -9.16
CA LEU A 86 23.26 19.54 -9.24
C LEU A 86 23.88 18.28 -9.82
N SER A 87 24.95 18.50 -10.63
CA SER A 87 25.96 17.48 -10.96
C SER A 87 27.25 17.88 -10.26
N VAL A 88 27.88 16.95 -9.56
CA VAL A 88 29.03 17.23 -8.71
C VAL A 88 30.13 16.20 -8.96
N VAL A 89 31.35 16.68 -9.15
CA VAL A 89 32.59 15.88 -9.07
C VAL A 89 33.27 16.22 -7.75
N GLY A 90 33.64 15.21 -7.00
CA GLY A 90 34.29 15.40 -5.71
C GLY A 90 35.03 14.20 -5.19
N GLU A 91 35.79 14.41 -4.13
CA GLU A 91 36.53 13.37 -3.42
C GLU A 91 35.63 12.69 -2.40
N LEU A 92 35.51 11.37 -2.46
CA LEU A 92 34.82 10.57 -1.45
C LEU A 92 35.69 10.45 -0.20
N VAL A 93 35.19 10.93 0.93
CA VAL A 93 35.87 10.87 2.21
C VAL A 93 35.02 10.09 3.19
N LEU A 94 35.58 8.99 3.72
CA LEU A 94 34.92 8.21 4.78
C LEU A 94 35.06 8.94 6.11
N THR A 95 33.99 8.99 6.88
CA THR A 95 33.91 9.67 8.18
C THR A 95 33.42 8.70 9.26
N PRO A 96 34.21 7.67 9.61
CA PRO A 96 33.82 6.64 10.57
C PRO A 96 33.57 7.26 11.94
N GLY A 97 32.43 6.89 12.56
CA GLY A 97 32.01 7.41 13.86
C GLY A 97 31.30 8.77 13.82
N ALA A 98 31.21 9.43 12.68
CA ALA A 98 30.39 10.62 12.51
C ALA A 98 28.91 10.22 12.27
N LYS A 99 28.01 11.22 12.34
CA LYS A 99 26.58 11.02 12.06
C LYS A 99 26.31 10.48 10.66
N GLN A 100 27.16 10.85 9.69
CA GLN A 100 27.14 10.34 8.32
C GLN A 100 28.43 9.55 8.10
N PRO A 101 28.37 8.35 7.48
CA PRO A 101 29.56 7.49 7.35
C PRO A 101 30.54 7.98 6.28
N PHE A 102 30.12 8.90 5.41
CA PHE A 102 30.94 9.51 4.38
C PHE A 102 30.43 10.88 3.98
N GLU A 103 31.26 11.64 3.31
CA GLU A 103 30.94 12.90 2.64
C GLU A 103 31.66 13.02 1.31
N ILE A 104 31.24 13.95 0.46
CA ILE A 104 31.90 14.25 -0.81
C ILE A 104 32.45 15.66 -0.74
N GLN A 105 33.76 15.83 -0.85
CA GLN A 105 34.42 17.12 -0.92
C GLN A 105 34.39 17.61 -2.36
N VAL A 106 33.61 18.69 -2.60
CA VAL A 106 33.32 19.20 -3.94
C VAL A 106 34.56 19.80 -4.58
N LYS A 107 34.90 19.34 -5.79
CA LYS A 107 35.96 19.90 -6.64
C LYS A 107 35.38 20.70 -7.78
N GLU A 108 34.34 20.18 -8.40
CA GLU A 108 33.64 20.82 -9.52
C GLU A 108 32.13 20.57 -9.38
N PHE A 109 31.34 21.49 -9.89
CA PHE A 109 29.89 21.32 -9.97
C PHE A 109 29.29 22.02 -11.18
N GLU A 110 28.12 21.52 -11.58
CA GLU A 110 27.25 22.15 -12.55
C GLU A 110 25.85 22.32 -11.95
N LEU A 111 25.28 23.53 -12.04
CA LEU A 111 23.88 23.77 -11.73
C LEU A 111 23.02 23.34 -12.91
N THR A 112 22.66 22.06 -12.94
CA THR A 112 21.92 21.42 -14.02
C THR A 112 20.47 21.91 -14.12
N GLY A 113 19.84 22.20 -12.97
CA GLY A 113 18.49 22.75 -12.91
C GLY A 113 18.33 23.78 -11.80
N PRO A 114 18.25 25.08 -12.14
CA PRO A 114 17.98 26.13 -11.16
C PRO A 114 16.54 26.04 -10.64
N VAL A 115 16.29 26.69 -9.51
CA VAL A 115 14.98 26.76 -8.85
C VAL A 115 14.57 28.23 -8.71
N ASP A 116 13.35 28.53 -9.14
CA ASP A 116 12.78 29.86 -8.97
C ASP A 116 12.51 30.16 -7.49
N PRO A 117 12.54 31.45 -7.09
CA PRO A 117 12.37 31.88 -5.70
C PRO A 117 11.01 31.51 -5.09
N ASP A 118 10.00 31.24 -5.89
CA ASP A 118 8.64 30.86 -5.49
C ASP A 118 8.47 29.35 -5.26
N TYR A 119 9.56 28.57 -5.30
CA TYR A 119 9.52 27.13 -5.04
C TYR A 119 8.79 26.81 -3.72
N PRO A 120 7.69 26.04 -3.74
CA PRO A 120 6.80 25.97 -2.59
C PRO A 120 7.35 25.11 -1.43
N LEU A 121 8.26 24.16 -1.72
CA LEU A 121 8.86 23.28 -0.70
C LEU A 121 10.09 23.93 -0.04
N GLN A 122 9.86 25.01 0.68
CA GLN A 122 10.88 25.70 1.45
C GLN A 122 11.30 24.89 2.70
N LYS A 123 12.43 25.28 3.32
CA LYS A 123 12.98 24.66 4.55
C LYS A 123 12.09 24.96 5.77
N LYS A 124 10.89 24.39 5.82
CA LYS A 124 9.92 24.48 6.93
C LYS A 124 9.06 23.21 6.96
N ALA A 125 8.38 23.00 8.06
CA ALA A 125 7.36 21.97 8.11
C ALA A 125 6.16 22.35 7.22
N HIS A 126 5.65 21.39 6.43
CA HIS A 126 4.48 21.54 5.59
C HIS A 126 3.36 20.64 6.10
N SER A 127 2.12 21.16 6.10
CA SER A 127 0.95 20.33 6.45
C SER A 127 0.65 19.32 5.35
N MET A 128 -0.03 18.24 5.68
CA MET A 128 -0.46 17.24 4.69
C MET A 128 -1.46 17.84 3.69
N GLU A 129 -2.34 18.73 4.14
CA GLU A 129 -3.29 19.45 3.30
C GLU A 129 -2.56 20.24 2.21
N PHE A 130 -1.57 21.04 2.60
CA PHE A 130 -0.74 21.78 1.63
C PHE A 130 -0.03 20.84 0.64
N LEU A 131 0.54 19.74 1.11
CA LEU A 131 1.25 18.79 0.25
C LEU A 131 0.29 18.05 -0.72
N ARG A 132 -0.99 17.88 -0.37
CA ARG A 132 -2.01 17.38 -1.31
C ARG A 132 -2.31 18.37 -2.43
N GLU A 133 -2.28 19.68 -2.14
CA GLU A 133 -2.50 20.72 -3.16
C GLU A 133 -1.39 20.76 -4.22
N ILE A 134 -0.18 20.35 -3.87
CA ILE A 134 0.98 20.27 -4.76
C ILE A 134 1.43 18.84 -5.00
N ALA A 135 0.48 17.94 -5.31
CA ALA A 135 0.72 16.51 -5.44
C ALA A 135 1.87 16.17 -6.41
N HIS A 136 2.07 16.96 -7.46
CA HIS A 136 3.17 16.80 -8.43
C HIS A 136 4.56 17.14 -7.87
N LEU A 137 4.67 17.91 -6.78
CA LEU A 137 5.94 18.25 -6.12
C LEU A 137 6.16 17.51 -4.80
N ARG A 138 5.09 17.03 -4.17
CA ARG A 138 5.20 16.38 -2.86
C ARG A 138 6.13 15.15 -2.79
N PRO A 139 6.44 14.39 -3.86
CA PRO A 139 7.47 13.35 -3.81
C PRO A 139 8.85 13.83 -3.37
N ARG A 140 9.11 15.14 -3.53
CA ARG A 140 10.36 15.77 -3.07
C ARG A 140 10.40 16.03 -1.55
N ALA A 141 9.26 15.95 -0.83
CA ALA A 141 9.22 16.03 0.62
C ALA A 141 9.61 14.68 1.26
N ASN A 142 10.29 14.70 2.40
CA ASN A 142 10.77 13.48 3.06
C ASN A 142 9.66 12.48 3.35
N THR A 143 8.51 12.96 3.84
CA THR A 143 7.36 12.08 4.13
C THR A 143 6.93 11.29 2.89
N PHE A 144 6.77 11.96 1.74
CA PHE A 144 6.32 11.30 0.52
C PHE A 144 7.44 10.52 -0.18
N ASN A 145 8.70 10.90 0.01
CA ASN A 145 9.83 10.09 -0.41
C ASN A 145 9.79 8.73 0.32
N ALA A 146 9.62 8.73 1.65
CA ALA A 146 9.47 7.50 2.44
C ALA A 146 8.22 6.69 2.04
N VAL A 147 7.06 7.35 1.88
CA VAL A 147 5.80 6.68 1.50
C VAL A 147 5.92 5.99 0.16
N PHE A 148 6.44 6.64 -0.89
CA PHE A 148 6.49 6.04 -2.21
C PHE A 148 7.58 4.96 -2.34
N ARG A 149 8.66 5.04 -1.56
CA ARG A 149 9.62 3.93 -1.42
C ARG A 149 8.97 2.73 -0.74
N MET A 150 8.24 2.97 0.34
CA MET A 150 7.48 1.92 1.02
C MET A 150 6.42 1.31 0.08
N ARG A 151 5.72 2.14 -0.71
CA ARG A 151 4.74 1.67 -1.71
C ARG A 151 5.39 0.74 -2.73
N ASN A 152 6.53 1.12 -3.30
CA ASN A 152 7.29 0.27 -4.21
C ASN A 152 7.69 -1.06 -3.55
N ALA A 153 8.32 -0.99 -2.37
CA ALA A 153 8.76 -2.19 -1.65
C ALA A 153 7.60 -3.14 -1.32
N ARG A 154 6.40 -2.58 -0.96
CA ARG A 154 5.20 -3.41 -0.68
C ARG A 154 4.65 -4.07 -1.93
N ALA A 155 4.59 -3.36 -3.06
CA ALA A 155 4.13 -3.94 -4.32
C ALA A 155 5.01 -5.14 -4.72
N MET A 156 6.33 -4.99 -4.61
CA MET A 156 7.26 -6.09 -4.91
C MET A 156 7.17 -7.22 -3.89
N ALA A 157 7.02 -6.94 -2.60
CA ALA A 157 6.85 -7.96 -1.57
C ALA A 157 5.58 -8.81 -1.78
N ILE A 158 4.49 -8.22 -2.24
CA ILE A 158 3.26 -8.95 -2.58
C ILE A 158 3.52 -9.90 -3.75
N HIS A 159 4.15 -9.43 -4.83
CA HIS A 159 4.52 -10.29 -5.94
C HIS A 159 5.50 -11.40 -5.50
N GLU A 160 6.51 -11.07 -4.68
CA GLU A 160 7.47 -12.04 -4.14
C GLU A 160 6.77 -13.13 -3.34
N PHE A 161 5.84 -12.76 -2.45
CA PHE A 161 5.07 -13.70 -1.65
C PHE A 161 4.31 -14.69 -2.53
N PHE A 162 3.44 -14.20 -3.41
CA PHE A 162 2.59 -15.07 -4.21
C PHE A 162 3.39 -15.90 -5.21
N GLN A 163 4.46 -15.37 -5.80
CA GLN A 163 5.32 -16.13 -6.70
C GLN A 163 6.07 -17.25 -5.96
N ASN A 164 6.56 -17.00 -4.74
CA ASN A 164 7.24 -18.01 -3.92
C ASN A 164 6.29 -19.11 -3.45
N GLU A 165 5.01 -18.77 -3.21
CA GLU A 165 3.97 -19.75 -2.87
C GLU A 165 3.40 -20.47 -4.11
N GLY A 166 3.91 -20.18 -5.32
CA GLY A 166 3.53 -20.87 -6.55
C GLY A 166 2.26 -20.34 -7.22
N PHE A 167 1.77 -19.18 -6.82
CA PHE A 167 0.60 -18.55 -7.45
C PHE A 167 0.94 -17.97 -8.82
N MET A 168 0.00 -18.11 -9.76
CA MET A 168 0.12 -17.47 -11.07
C MET A 168 -0.52 -16.07 -11.04
N TYR A 169 0.23 -15.06 -11.49
CA TYR A 169 -0.32 -13.71 -11.68
C TYR A 169 -1.22 -13.64 -12.91
N ILE A 170 -2.45 -13.19 -12.73
CA ILE A 170 -3.45 -13.03 -13.79
C ILE A 170 -3.84 -11.57 -13.93
N HIS A 171 -3.73 -11.04 -15.13
CA HIS A 171 -4.23 -9.73 -15.49
C HIS A 171 -5.73 -9.79 -15.78
N THR A 172 -6.55 -9.29 -14.86
CA THR A 172 -8.01 -9.21 -15.05
C THR A 172 -8.41 -7.90 -15.75
N PRO A 173 -9.52 -7.86 -16.50
CA PRO A 173 -9.94 -6.67 -17.23
C PRO A 173 -10.41 -5.57 -16.29
N ILE A 174 -10.04 -4.33 -16.62
CA ILE A 174 -10.50 -3.12 -15.90
C ILE A 174 -11.90 -2.71 -16.40
N ILE A 175 -12.20 -2.92 -17.68
CA ILE A 175 -13.50 -2.63 -18.28
C ILE A 175 -14.36 -3.89 -18.18
N THR A 176 -15.53 -3.76 -17.57
CA THR A 176 -16.43 -4.90 -17.35
C THR A 176 -17.89 -4.55 -17.66
N GLY A 177 -18.64 -5.54 -18.09
CA GLY A 177 -20.10 -5.46 -18.19
C GLY A 177 -20.83 -5.99 -16.96
N ASN A 178 -20.12 -6.31 -15.88
CA ASN A 178 -20.65 -6.92 -14.66
C ASN A 178 -20.28 -6.12 -13.42
N ASP A 179 -21.22 -6.00 -12.50
CA ASP A 179 -20.96 -5.48 -11.16
C ASP A 179 -20.77 -6.68 -10.20
N ALA A 180 -19.53 -6.91 -9.79
CA ALA A 180 -19.18 -8.05 -8.93
C ALA A 180 -19.82 -7.99 -7.54
N GLU A 181 -20.07 -6.80 -7.03
CA GLU A 181 -20.61 -6.62 -5.67
C GLU A 181 -22.11 -6.28 -5.67
N GLY A 182 -22.70 -6.00 -6.82
CA GLY A 182 -24.12 -5.65 -6.95
C GLY A 182 -24.50 -4.32 -6.31
N ALA A 183 -23.50 -3.48 -5.98
CA ALA A 183 -23.68 -2.25 -5.21
C ALA A 183 -24.13 -1.04 -6.05
N GLY A 184 -24.11 -1.14 -7.38
CA GLY A 184 -24.54 -0.08 -8.30
C GLY A 184 -23.66 1.17 -8.35
N ASN A 185 -22.58 1.22 -7.60
CA ASN A 185 -21.67 2.38 -7.48
C ASN A 185 -20.50 2.27 -8.46
N THR A 186 -20.80 2.19 -9.76
CA THR A 186 -19.80 2.03 -10.82
C THR A 186 -19.62 3.31 -11.63
N PHE A 187 -18.41 3.53 -12.15
CA PHE A 187 -18.15 4.54 -13.17
C PHE A 187 -18.42 3.97 -14.55
N GLY A 188 -19.46 4.48 -15.22
CA GLY A 188 -19.79 4.07 -16.60
C GLY A 188 -18.74 4.54 -17.61
N ILE A 189 -18.50 3.72 -18.63
CA ILE A 189 -17.58 4.02 -19.74
C ILE A 189 -18.37 4.15 -21.03
N TYR A 190 -18.14 5.23 -21.75
CA TYR A 190 -18.74 5.49 -23.06
C TYR A 190 -17.87 6.45 -23.88
N THR A 191 -18.00 6.38 -25.19
CA THR A 191 -17.40 7.36 -26.09
C THR A 191 -18.24 8.64 -26.08
N GLU A 192 -17.62 9.81 -25.94
CA GLU A 192 -18.32 11.08 -25.89
C GLU A 192 -19.27 11.28 -27.08
N GLY A 193 -20.48 11.69 -26.78
CA GLY A 193 -21.53 11.91 -27.79
C GLY A 193 -22.16 10.66 -28.38
N LYS A 194 -21.86 9.46 -27.85
CA LYS A 194 -22.45 8.19 -28.26
C LYS A 194 -23.41 7.64 -27.21
N ASN A 195 -24.30 6.77 -27.64
CA ASN A 195 -25.20 6.05 -26.75
C ASN A 195 -24.42 4.88 -26.09
N PRO A 196 -24.29 4.84 -24.77
CA PRO A 196 -23.54 3.78 -24.06
C PRO A 196 -24.00 2.36 -24.39
N ARG A 197 -25.28 2.16 -24.73
CA ARG A 197 -25.84 0.84 -25.02
C ARG A 197 -25.50 0.31 -26.41
N THR A 198 -25.16 1.19 -27.34
CA THR A 198 -24.91 0.84 -28.74
C THR A 198 -23.52 1.24 -29.21
N ASP A 199 -22.72 1.84 -28.32
CA ASP A 199 -21.38 2.27 -28.62
C ASP A 199 -20.39 1.08 -28.65
N PHE A 200 -19.13 1.33 -28.57
CA PHE A 200 -17.97 0.48 -28.80
C PHE A 200 -18.15 -1.00 -28.41
N PHE A 201 -18.74 -1.27 -27.23
CA PHE A 201 -18.94 -2.64 -26.70
C PHE A 201 -20.34 -3.22 -26.96
N GLY A 202 -21.25 -2.49 -27.58
CA GLY A 202 -22.63 -2.93 -27.86
C GLY A 202 -23.50 -3.13 -26.63
N LYS A 203 -22.99 -2.77 -25.43
CA LYS A 203 -23.70 -2.80 -24.14
C LYS A 203 -23.10 -1.77 -23.18
N GLU A 204 -23.82 -1.47 -22.11
CA GLU A 204 -23.30 -0.65 -21.03
C GLU A 204 -22.15 -1.38 -20.34
N VAL A 205 -21.04 -0.67 -20.12
CA VAL A 205 -19.85 -1.15 -19.44
C VAL A 205 -19.37 -0.12 -18.42
N ALA A 206 -18.61 -0.58 -17.44
CA ALA A 206 -18.10 0.23 -16.34
C ALA A 206 -16.65 -0.11 -16.02
N LEU A 207 -16.02 0.75 -15.22
CA LEU A 207 -14.77 0.41 -14.54
C LEU A 207 -15.06 -0.63 -13.45
N THR A 208 -14.20 -1.63 -13.32
CA THR A 208 -14.38 -2.74 -12.38
C THR A 208 -14.31 -2.29 -10.93
N VAL A 209 -15.15 -2.88 -10.08
CA VAL A 209 -15.08 -2.73 -8.62
C VAL A 209 -14.23 -3.81 -7.94
N SER A 210 -13.90 -4.90 -8.67
CA SER A 210 -13.09 -6.05 -8.22
C SER A 210 -12.71 -6.92 -9.42
N GLY A 211 -11.52 -7.51 -9.38
CA GLY A 211 -11.08 -8.52 -10.35
C GLY A 211 -11.54 -9.94 -10.03
N GLN A 212 -12.19 -10.18 -8.88
CA GLN A 212 -12.51 -11.49 -8.35
C GLN A 212 -13.26 -12.39 -9.35
N LEU A 213 -14.39 -11.94 -9.87
CA LEU A 213 -15.21 -12.80 -10.74
C LEU A 213 -14.47 -13.25 -12.02
N HIS A 214 -13.51 -12.45 -12.50
CA HIS A 214 -12.72 -12.77 -13.66
C HIS A 214 -11.47 -13.63 -13.32
N VAL A 215 -10.98 -13.59 -12.10
CA VAL A 215 -9.83 -14.42 -11.70
C VAL A 215 -10.25 -15.82 -11.23
N GLU A 216 -11.44 -16.00 -10.69
CA GLU A 216 -11.96 -17.31 -10.27
C GLU A 216 -11.91 -18.39 -11.38
N PRO A 217 -12.31 -18.15 -12.66
CA PRO A 217 -12.16 -19.14 -13.73
C PRO A 217 -10.71 -19.60 -13.93
N PHE A 218 -9.74 -18.75 -13.66
CA PHE A 218 -8.33 -19.10 -13.75
C PHE A 218 -7.89 -19.98 -12.57
N ALA A 219 -8.42 -19.75 -11.36
CA ALA A 219 -8.18 -20.65 -10.22
C ALA A 219 -8.70 -22.06 -10.52
N LEU A 220 -9.85 -22.18 -11.15
CA LEU A 220 -10.44 -23.46 -11.54
C LEU A 220 -9.70 -24.16 -12.72
N ALA A 221 -8.62 -23.56 -13.22
CA ALA A 221 -7.76 -24.14 -14.26
C ALA A 221 -6.28 -24.22 -13.84
N PHE A 222 -5.79 -23.26 -13.06
CA PHE A 222 -4.38 -23.13 -12.66
C PHE A 222 -4.13 -23.29 -11.17
N ARG A 223 -5.16 -23.62 -10.39
CA ARG A 223 -5.18 -23.88 -8.96
C ARG A 223 -5.04 -22.61 -8.11
N ASP A 224 -3.85 -22.02 -8.02
CA ASP A 224 -3.56 -20.87 -7.17
C ASP A 224 -3.18 -19.68 -8.04
N VAL A 225 -4.01 -18.64 -8.02
CA VAL A 225 -3.84 -17.47 -8.86
C VAL A 225 -4.05 -16.19 -8.06
N TYR A 226 -3.54 -15.06 -8.55
CA TYR A 226 -3.88 -13.77 -7.98
C TYR A 226 -3.93 -12.69 -9.06
N THR A 227 -4.75 -11.68 -8.84
CA THR A 227 -4.69 -10.41 -9.57
C THR A 227 -4.22 -9.29 -8.65
N PHE A 228 -3.53 -8.32 -9.18
CA PHE A 228 -3.11 -7.11 -8.49
C PHE A 228 -3.26 -5.93 -9.43
N GLY A 229 -4.29 -5.16 -9.25
CA GLY A 229 -4.65 -4.11 -10.19
C GLY A 229 -5.59 -3.06 -9.63
N PRO A 230 -5.88 -2.01 -10.43
CA PRO A 230 -6.76 -0.92 -10.05
C PRO A 230 -8.21 -1.38 -10.00
N THR A 231 -8.94 -0.85 -9.02
CA THR A 231 -10.38 -0.99 -8.83
C THR A 231 -11.01 0.37 -8.60
N PHE A 232 -12.31 0.50 -8.89
CA PHE A 232 -12.99 1.79 -8.94
C PHE A 232 -14.36 1.68 -8.27
N ARG A 233 -14.65 2.60 -7.34
CA ARG A 233 -15.96 2.68 -6.68
C ARG A 233 -16.46 4.12 -6.67
N ALA A 234 -17.63 4.35 -7.26
CA ALA A 234 -18.24 5.68 -7.39
C ALA A 234 -19.03 6.08 -6.12
N GLU A 235 -18.49 5.75 -4.96
CA GLU A 235 -19.09 6.05 -3.66
C GLU A 235 -18.81 7.51 -3.29
N HIS A 236 -19.86 8.25 -2.90
CA HIS A 236 -19.74 9.59 -2.34
C HIS A 236 -19.32 9.55 -0.86
N SER A 237 -18.20 8.89 -0.57
CA SER A 237 -17.64 8.78 0.78
C SER A 237 -16.46 9.73 0.96
N ASN A 238 -16.57 10.69 1.87
CA ASN A 238 -15.51 11.66 2.17
C ASN A 238 -14.78 11.31 3.47
N THR A 239 -14.38 10.06 3.63
CA THR A 239 -13.60 9.60 4.79
C THR A 239 -12.12 9.57 4.50
N THR A 240 -11.31 9.38 5.53
CA THR A 240 -9.86 9.22 5.42
C THR A 240 -9.43 7.87 4.85
N ARG A 241 -10.36 6.91 4.68
CA ARG A 241 -10.08 5.52 4.27
C ARG A 241 -10.63 5.15 2.90
N HIS A 242 -11.39 6.06 2.23
CA HIS A 242 -12.03 5.80 0.97
C HIS A 242 -11.40 6.63 -0.16
N ALA A 243 -11.14 5.96 -1.27
CA ALA A 243 -10.77 6.56 -2.54
C ALA A 243 -11.64 5.93 -3.64
N SER A 244 -11.92 6.68 -4.69
CA SER A 244 -12.71 6.20 -5.83
C SER A 244 -11.90 5.33 -6.79
N GLU A 245 -10.56 5.47 -6.77
CA GLU A 245 -9.61 4.60 -7.46
C GLU A 245 -8.59 4.12 -6.42
N PHE A 246 -8.39 2.81 -6.34
CA PHE A 246 -7.44 2.17 -5.44
C PHE A 246 -7.00 0.82 -6.03
N TRP A 247 -5.95 0.23 -5.47
CA TRP A 247 -5.45 -1.05 -5.96
C TRP A 247 -5.83 -2.18 -5.01
N MET A 248 -6.28 -3.30 -5.59
CA MET A 248 -6.63 -4.52 -4.86
C MET A 248 -5.67 -5.65 -5.20
N ILE A 249 -5.35 -6.45 -4.20
CA ILE A 249 -4.71 -7.75 -4.33
C ILE A 249 -5.79 -8.80 -4.08
N GLU A 250 -6.06 -9.66 -5.05
CA GLU A 250 -7.19 -10.59 -5.01
C GLU A 250 -6.73 -11.99 -5.44
N PRO A 251 -6.21 -12.82 -4.53
CA PRO A 251 -5.89 -14.22 -4.79
C PRO A 251 -7.14 -15.10 -4.73
N GLU A 252 -7.07 -16.21 -5.49
CA GLU A 252 -8.06 -17.28 -5.50
C GLU A 252 -7.35 -18.65 -5.52
N MET A 253 -7.78 -19.55 -4.66
CA MET A 253 -7.17 -20.87 -4.43
C MET A 253 -8.22 -21.95 -4.65
N ALA A 254 -8.00 -22.84 -5.61
CA ALA A 254 -8.84 -24.02 -5.81
C ALA A 254 -8.52 -25.12 -4.79
N PHE A 255 -9.52 -25.92 -4.45
CA PHE A 255 -9.47 -26.97 -3.42
C PHE A 255 -9.13 -26.45 -2.01
N ALA A 256 -9.43 -25.18 -1.75
CA ALA A 256 -9.20 -24.51 -0.49
C ALA A 256 -10.53 -24.17 0.20
N ASP A 257 -10.56 -24.34 1.53
CA ASP A 257 -11.67 -23.92 2.38
C ASP A 257 -11.41 -22.55 3.04
N LEU A 258 -12.29 -22.14 3.95
CA LEU A 258 -12.15 -20.89 4.68
C LEU A 258 -10.90 -20.86 5.58
N ASN A 259 -10.45 -22.02 6.09
CA ASN A 259 -9.26 -22.08 6.94
C ASN A 259 -7.98 -21.86 6.10
N ASP A 260 -7.91 -22.48 4.93
CA ASP A 260 -6.81 -22.28 3.99
C ASP A 260 -6.73 -20.81 3.55
N ASP A 261 -7.89 -20.15 3.35
CA ASP A 261 -7.97 -18.72 3.03
C ASP A 261 -7.37 -17.86 4.15
N MET A 262 -7.78 -18.09 5.40
CA MET A 262 -7.26 -17.37 6.56
C MET A 262 -5.76 -17.60 6.77
N ASP A 263 -5.26 -18.81 6.56
CA ASP A 263 -3.84 -19.15 6.68
C ASP A 263 -3.01 -18.39 5.62
N CYS A 264 -3.51 -18.30 4.39
CA CYS A 264 -2.87 -17.53 3.32
C CYS A 264 -2.87 -16.03 3.62
N ILE A 265 -3.99 -15.48 4.11
CA ILE A 265 -4.09 -14.07 4.53
C ILE A 265 -3.04 -13.75 5.62
N GLU A 266 -2.98 -14.60 6.66
CA GLU A 266 -2.03 -14.41 7.77
C GLU A 266 -0.58 -14.42 7.27
N ALA A 267 -0.22 -15.42 6.44
CA ALA A 267 1.11 -15.54 5.86
C ALA A 267 1.49 -14.33 4.98
N CYS A 268 0.58 -13.89 4.12
CA CYS A 268 0.78 -12.72 3.25
C CYS A 268 0.99 -11.44 4.05
N LEU A 269 0.13 -11.17 5.05
CA LEU A 269 0.27 -9.98 5.87
C LEU A 269 1.57 -9.99 6.69
N LYS A 270 1.93 -11.12 7.28
CA LYS A 270 3.18 -11.27 8.02
C LYS A 270 4.40 -11.06 7.12
N HIS A 271 4.39 -11.61 5.91
CA HIS A 271 5.45 -11.34 4.93
C HIS A 271 5.57 -9.84 4.59
N CYS A 272 4.45 -9.16 4.34
CA CYS A 272 4.44 -7.72 4.09
C CYS A 272 5.00 -6.91 5.27
N ILE A 273 4.66 -7.26 6.50
CA ILE A 273 5.18 -6.60 7.70
C ILE A 273 6.67 -6.89 7.87
N ASP A 274 7.10 -8.14 7.70
CA ASP A 274 8.50 -8.54 7.81
C ASP A 274 9.40 -7.76 6.85
N VAL A 275 9.03 -7.70 5.57
CA VAL A 275 9.75 -6.89 4.59
C VAL A 275 9.77 -5.40 4.96
N ALA A 276 8.69 -4.83 5.57
CA ALA A 276 8.70 -3.45 6.06
C ALA A 276 9.77 -3.25 7.12
N LEU A 277 9.77 -4.11 8.12
CA LEU A 277 10.63 -3.99 9.30
C LEU A 277 12.11 -4.26 8.99
N HIS A 278 12.41 -5.16 8.05
CA HIS A 278 13.77 -5.65 7.84
C HIS A 278 14.43 -5.19 6.53
N ARG A 279 13.66 -4.77 5.51
CA ARG A 279 14.24 -4.30 4.22
C ARG A 279 14.04 -2.80 3.96
N CYS A 280 13.21 -2.10 4.76
CA CYS A 280 12.94 -0.67 4.61
C CYS A 280 13.30 0.09 5.89
N LEU A 281 14.51 -0.13 6.39
CA LEU A 281 14.94 0.30 7.72
C LEU A 281 14.89 1.81 7.90
N ASP A 282 15.36 2.57 6.91
CA ASP A 282 15.44 4.03 6.99
C ASP A 282 14.04 4.67 6.92
N GLU A 283 13.19 4.17 6.03
CA GLU A 283 11.80 4.60 5.90
C GLU A 283 10.99 4.27 7.16
N MET A 284 11.17 3.06 7.71
CA MET A 284 10.51 2.65 8.96
C MET A 284 10.96 3.47 10.16
N GLU A 285 12.24 3.80 10.25
CA GLU A 285 12.74 4.71 11.29
C GLU A 285 12.13 6.10 11.15
N PHE A 286 12.00 6.60 9.92
CA PHE A 286 11.33 7.88 9.66
C PHE A 286 9.86 7.83 10.11
N PHE A 287 9.10 6.81 9.70
CA PHE A 287 7.69 6.70 10.08
C PHE A 287 7.52 6.57 11.59
N ASN A 288 8.34 5.75 12.26
CA ASN A 288 8.27 5.57 13.70
C ASN A 288 8.63 6.83 14.48
N SER A 289 9.57 7.64 13.96
CA SER A 289 9.99 8.86 14.63
C SER A 289 9.08 10.07 14.40
N PHE A 290 8.47 10.18 13.20
CA PHE A 290 7.78 11.39 12.77
C PHE A 290 6.29 11.23 12.50
N ILE A 291 5.79 10.02 12.27
CA ILE A 291 4.39 9.75 11.95
C ILE A 291 3.66 9.06 13.11
N ASP A 292 4.16 7.90 13.56
CA ASP A 292 3.56 7.12 14.65
C ASP A 292 4.65 6.44 15.47
N LYS A 293 4.90 6.96 16.66
CA LYS A 293 5.95 6.46 17.57
C LYS A 293 5.74 5.03 18.08
N THR A 294 4.54 4.48 17.89
CA THR A 294 4.18 3.11 18.30
C THR A 294 4.23 2.12 17.13
N LEU A 295 4.53 2.59 15.93
CA LEU A 295 4.39 1.83 14.69
C LEU A 295 5.22 0.54 14.70
N LYS A 296 6.49 0.62 15.01
CA LYS A 296 7.38 -0.55 15.02
C LYS A 296 6.93 -1.60 16.04
N ASP A 297 6.61 -1.18 17.26
CA ASP A 297 6.16 -2.08 18.33
C ASP A 297 4.85 -2.80 17.94
N ARG A 298 3.91 -2.05 17.34
CA ARG A 298 2.65 -2.60 16.87
C ARG A 298 2.85 -3.61 15.73
N LEU A 299 3.69 -3.29 14.76
CA LEU A 299 3.98 -4.21 13.65
C LEU A 299 4.74 -5.46 14.12
N HIS A 300 5.70 -5.32 15.04
CA HIS A 300 6.37 -6.46 15.68
C HIS A 300 5.39 -7.33 16.46
N HIS A 301 4.46 -6.73 17.19
CA HIS A 301 3.42 -7.48 17.90
C HIS A 301 2.58 -8.31 16.92
N VAL A 302 2.09 -7.72 15.83
CA VAL A 302 1.29 -8.42 14.82
C VAL A 302 2.09 -9.53 14.13
N LEU A 303 3.34 -9.26 13.75
CA LEU A 303 4.22 -10.25 13.10
C LEU A 303 4.38 -11.54 13.94
N HIS A 304 4.47 -11.41 15.27
CA HIS A 304 4.69 -12.52 16.19
C HIS A 304 3.41 -13.05 16.85
N SER A 305 2.26 -12.44 16.60
CA SER A 305 0.98 -12.90 17.14
C SER A 305 0.44 -14.09 16.34
N GLU A 306 -0.28 -14.96 17.01
CA GLU A 306 -1.23 -15.88 16.40
C GLU A 306 -2.53 -15.10 16.10
N PHE A 307 -3.03 -15.19 14.88
CA PHE A 307 -4.27 -14.51 14.50
C PHE A 307 -5.45 -15.34 15.01
N LYS A 308 -6.24 -14.75 15.90
CA LYS A 308 -7.39 -15.41 16.50
C LYS A 308 -8.51 -15.55 15.48
N ARG A 309 -9.34 -16.58 15.65
CA ARG A 309 -10.56 -16.81 14.87
C ARG A 309 -11.74 -16.71 15.81
N MET A 310 -12.69 -15.83 15.51
CA MET A 310 -13.88 -15.54 16.31
C MET A 310 -15.08 -15.46 15.37
N SER A 311 -16.20 -16.10 15.72
CA SER A 311 -17.41 -15.93 14.92
C SER A 311 -17.98 -14.51 15.07
N TYR A 312 -18.69 -14.04 14.03
CA TYR A 312 -19.43 -12.80 14.10
C TYR A 312 -20.42 -12.79 15.28
N THR A 313 -21.04 -13.95 15.58
CA THR A 313 -21.96 -14.09 16.71
C THR A 313 -21.25 -13.85 18.03
N GLU A 314 -20.08 -14.48 18.26
CA GLU A 314 -19.28 -14.23 19.48
C GLU A 314 -18.84 -12.76 19.59
N ALA A 315 -18.47 -12.14 18.48
CA ALA A 315 -18.11 -10.72 18.48
C ALA A 315 -19.30 -9.83 18.92
N ILE A 316 -20.50 -10.08 18.41
CA ILE A 316 -21.72 -9.38 18.86
C ILE A 316 -21.97 -9.58 20.36
N GLU A 317 -21.83 -10.81 20.87
CA GLU A 317 -21.99 -11.10 22.29
C GLU A 317 -20.99 -10.33 23.17
N GLU A 318 -19.72 -10.23 22.74
CA GLU A 318 -18.71 -9.45 23.45
C GLU A 318 -19.03 -7.93 23.44
N LEU A 319 -19.53 -7.39 22.32
CA LEU A 319 -19.95 -6.00 22.24
C LEU A 319 -21.18 -5.72 23.12
N GLU A 320 -22.17 -6.63 23.15
CA GLU A 320 -23.32 -6.53 24.06
C GLU A 320 -22.91 -6.55 25.54
N LYS A 321 -21.96 -7.43 25.89
CA LYS A 321 -21.38 -7.48 27.26
C LYS A 321 -20.67 -6.15 27.58
N ALA A 322 -19.93 -5.59 26.65
CA ALA A 322 -19.24 -4.32 26.84
C ALA A 322 -20.23 -3.19 27.18
N VAL A 323 -21.32 -3.07 26.41
CA VAL A 323 -22.39 -2.06 26.68
C VAL A 323 -23.06 -2.30 28.04
N LYS A 324 -23.38 -3.55 28.37
CA LYS A 324 -23.95 -3.91 29.69
C LYS A 324 -23.02 -3.55 30.85
N ASN A 325 -21.70 -3.64 30.63
CA ASN A 325 -20.68 -3.28 31.62
C ASN A 325 -20.34 -1.78 31.63
N GLY A 326 -21.08 -0.96 30.90
CA GLY A 326 -20.97 0.51 30.91
C GLY A 326 -19.99 1.09 29.90
N HIS A 327 -19.43 0.28 28.99
CA HIS A 327 -18.67 0.81 27.85
C HIS A 327 -19.61 1.60 26.92
N LYS A 328 -19.13 2.74 26.43
CA LYS A 328 -19.92 3.60 25.53
C LYS A 328 -19.27 3.65 24.16
N PHE A 329 -20.00 3.18 23.19
CA PHE A 329 -19.74 3.41 21.77
C PHE A 329 -20.51 4.63 21.28
N ASP A 330 -20.13 5.20 20.16
CA ASP A 330 -20.95 6.20 19.46
C ASP A 330 -22.28 5.57 19.03
N ASN A 331 -22.24 4.32 18.55
CA ASN A 331 -23.41 3.49 18.30
C ASN A 331 -23.52 2.35 19.33
N ASN A 332 -24.31 2.53 20.37
CA ASN A 332 -24.58 1.54 21.43
C ASN A 332 -25.68 0.53 21.05
N LYS A 333 -26.29 0.64 19.87
CA LYS A 333 -27.33 -0.29 19.44
C LYS A 333 -26.70 -1.53 18.82
N ILE A 334 -26.31 -2.48 19.69
CA ILE A 334 -25.70 -3.74 19.29
C ILE A 334 -26.79 -4.80 19.11
N PHE A 335 -26.81 -5.46 17.97
CA PHE A 335 -27.72 -6.56 17.66
C PHE A 335 -27.15 -7.47 16.56
N TRP A 336 -27.53 -8.72 16.54
CA TRP A 336 -27.11 -9.66 15.51
C TRP A 336 -27.63 -9.25 14.12
N GLY A 337 -26.77 -9.18 13.13
CA GLY A 337 -27.09 -8.70 11.78
C GLY A 337 -26.82 -7.22 11.57
N MET A 338 -26.23 -6.51 12.54
CA MET A 338 -25.76 -5.14 12.33
C MET A 338 -24.42 -5.11 11.60
N ASP A 339 -24.20 -4.05 10.84
CA ASP A 339 -22.89 -3.75 10.27
C ASP A 339 -21.97 -3.16 11.35
N LEU A 340 -20.79 -3.79 11.56
CA LEU A 340 -19.83 -3.33 12.55
C LEU A 340 -19.15 -2.05 12.06
N GLN A 341 -19.12 -1.04 12.95
CA GLN A 341 -18.40 0.19 12.68
C GLN A 341 -16.94 0.08 13.20
N SER A 342 -16.07 0.93 12.74
CA SER A 342 -14.65 0.93 13.12
C SER A 342 -14.41 0.95 14.64
N GLU A 343 -15.29 1.59 15.41
CA GLU A 343 -15.21 1.59 16.89
C GLU A 343 -15.43 0.19 17.49
N HIS A 344 -16.37 -0.58 16.93
CA HIS A 344 -16.67 -1.94 17.34
C HIS A 344 -15.53 -2.89 16.99
N GLU A 345 -15.02 -2.80 15.77
CA GLU A 345 -13.86 -3.58 15.29
C GLU A 345 -12.60 -3.31 16.12
N ARG A 346 -12.34 -2.05 16.43
CA ARG A 346 -11.23 -1.66 17.30
C ARG A 346 -11.41 -2.17 18.73
N TYR A 347 -12.62 -2.14 19.27
CA TYR A 347 -12.88 -2.70 20.59
C TYR A 347 -12.56 -4.20 20.64
N ILE A 348 -13.00 -4.95 19.63
CA ILE A 348 -12.69 -6.39 19.52
C ILE A 348 -11.19 -6.63 19.43
N THR A 349 -10.48 -5.91 18.56
CA THR A 349 -9.04 -6.10 18.37
C THR A 349 -8.19 -5.61 19.54
N GLU A 350 -8.53 -4.47 20.15
CA GLU A 350 -7.69 -3.78 21.12
C GLU A 350 -8.04 -4.15 22.58
N GLN A 351 -9.31 -4.46 22.88
CA GLN A 351 -9.77 -4.73 24.25
C GLN A 351 -10.07 -6.21 24.51
N VAL A 352 -10.70 -6.89 23.54
CA VAL A 352 -11.10 -8.30 23.70
C VAL A 352 -9.94 -9.24 23.35
N VAL A 353 -9.46 -9.19 22.10
CA VAL A 353 -8.44 -10.10 21.58
C VAL A 353 -7.03 -9.64 21.90
N LYS A 354 -6.82 -8.32 21.90
CA LYS A 354 -5.50 -7.65 22.04
C LYS A 354 -4.50 -8.06 20.95
N GLY A 355 -4.99 -8.15 19.73
CA GLY A 355 -4.23 -8.57 18.56
C GLY A 355 -5.10 -8.73 17.32
N PRO A 356 -4.54 -9.25 16.23
CA PRO A 356 -5.29 -9.54 15.01
C PRO A 356 -6.35 -10.63 15.25
N VAL A 357 -7.50 -10.49 14.60
CA VAL A 357 -8.59 -11.46 14.67
C VAL A 357 -9.33 -11.58 13.34
N PHE A 358 -9.59 -12.80 12.91
CA PHE A 358 -10.54 -13.09 11.87
C PHE A 358 -11.95 -13.17 12.47
N LEU A 359 -12.86 -12.30 12.01
CA LEU A 359 -14.28 -12.50 12.24
C LEU A 359 -14.83 -13.37 11.12
N ILE A 360 -15.50 -14.46 11.47
CA ILE A 360 -15.98 -15.48 10.54
C ILE A 360 -17.47 -15.74 10.69
N ASN A 361 -18.07 -16.38 9.67
CA ASN A 361 -19.46 -16.83 9.71
C ASN A 361 -20.45 -15.67 9.90
N TYR A 362 -20.39 -14.71 9.00
CA TYR A 362 -21.29 -13.56 8.99
C TYR A 362 -22.72 -13.93 8.55
N PRO A 363 -23.74 -13.17 8.98
CA PRO A 363 -25.08 -13.30 8.43
C PRO A 363 -25.10 -13.20 6.92
N LYS A 364 -25.80 -14.11 6.24
CA LYS A 364 -25.82 -14.20 4.77
C LYS A 364 -26.38 -12.95 4.08
N GLU A 365 -27.28 -12.23 4.77
CA GLU A 365 -27.90 -11.01 4.24
C GLU A 365 -26.93 -9.84 4.14
N MET A 366 -25.83 -9.87 4.91
CA MET A 366 -24.81 -8.84 4.95
C MET A 366 -23.71 -9.02 3.91
N LYS A 367 -23.60 -10.20 3.31
CA LYS A 367 -22.46 -10.59 2.48
C LYS A 367 -22.87 -10.90 1.05
N ALA A 368 -21.90 -10.85 0.14
CA ALA A 368 -22.12 -11.00 -1.30
C ALA A 368 -22.67 -12.40 -1.67
N PHE A 369 -23.33 -12.46 -2.82
CA PHE A 369 -24.08 -13.63 -3.31
C PHE A 369 -23.19 -14.85 -3.54
N TYR A 370 -21.91 -14.66 -3.84
CA TYR A 370 -20.97 -15.73 -4.21
C TYR A 370 -20.35 -16.44 -3.00
N MET A 371 -20.60 -16.00 -1.79
CA MET A 371 -20.03 -16.60 -0.59
C MET A 371 -20.78 -17.88 -0.21
N ARG A 372 -20.02 -18.93 0.17
CA ARG A 372 -20.56 -20.23 0.51
C ARG A 372 -21.50 -20.16 1.72
N GLN A 373 -22.74 -20.63 1.53
CA GLN A 373 -23.71 -20.72 2.64
C GLN A 373 -23.35 -21.87 3.57
N ASN A 374 -23.30 -21.58 4.86
CA ASN A 374 -23.09 -22.58 5.90
C ASN A 374 -24.34 -23.47 6.09
N ASP A 375 -24.14 -24.65 6.67
CA ASP A 375 -25.20 -25.64 6.85
C ASP A 375 -26.26 -25.19 7.86
N ASP A 376 -26.00 -24.13 8.64
CA ASP A 376 -26.98 -23.51 9.55
C ASP A 376 -28.08 -22.74 8.80
N GLY A 377 -27.91 -22.50 7.50
CA GLY A 377 -28.83 -21.76 6.64
C GLY A 377 -28.94 -20.25 6.93
N LYS A 378 -28.16 -19.75 7.86
CA LYS A 378 -28.18 -18.33 8.33
C LYS A 378 -26.91 -17.57 8.05
N THR A 379 -25.78 -18.25 8.06
CA THR A 379 -24.46 -17.62 7.89
C THR A 379 -23.76 -18.07 6.61
N VAL A 380 -22.70 -17.35 6.26
CA VAL A 380 -21.83 -17.66 5.13
C VAL A 380 -20.38 -17.81 5.61
N ALA A 381 -19.60 -18.63 4.90
CA ALA A 381 -18.18 -18.86 5.16
C ALA A 381 -17.33 -17.65 4.68
N ALA A 382 -17.58 -16.50 5.28
CA ALA A 382 -16.84 -15.27 5.08
C ALA A 382 -15.83 -15.07 6.21
N CYS A 383 -14.74 -14.38 5.95
CA CYS A 383 -13.81 -13.89 6.96
C CYS A 383 -13.40 -12.45 6.68
N ASP A 384 -13.37 -11.63 7.72
CA ASP A 384 -12.75 -10.31 7.68
C ASP A 384 -11.61 -10.29 8.69
N LEU A 385 -10.39 -9.97 8.24
CA LEU A 385 -9.26 -9.77 9.15
C LEU A 385 -9.31 -8.37 9.71
N LEU A 386 -9.48 -8.29 11.03
CA LEU A 386 -9.39 -7.05 11.79
C LEU A 386 -8.01 -6.96 12.46
N VAL A 387 -7.40 -5.78 12.37
CA VAL A 387 -6.13 -5.46 13.02
C VAL A 387 -6.26 -4.25 13.94
N PRO A 388 -5.47 -4.19 15.04
CA PRO A 388 -5.48 -3.03 15.93
C PRO A 388 -5.22 -1.72 15.15
N TYR A 389 -5.83 -0.62 15.58
CA TYR A 389 -5.78 0.75 15.02
C TYR A 389 -6.56 0.97 13.72
N VAL A 390 -6.69 -0.05 12.86
CA VAL A 390 -7.31 0.09 11.55
C VAL A 390 -8.72 -0.51 11.52
N GLY A 391 -8.97 -1.63 12.21
CA GLY A 391 -10.16 -2.45 12.02
C GLY A 391 -9.96 -3.36 10.80
N GLU A 392 -10.98 -3.49 9.95
CA GLU A 392 -10.95 -4.33 8.75
C GLU A 392 -9.83 -3.92 7.78
N LEU A 393 -8.94 -4.89 7.50
CA LEU A 393 -7.85 -4.75 6.54
C LEU A 393 -8.02 -5.67 5.32
N VAL A 394 -8.58 -6.86 5.52
CA VAL A 394 -8.77 -7.89 4.49
C VAL A 394 -10.16 -8.48 4.61
N GLY A 395 -10.85 -8.66 3.50
CA GLY A 395 -12.09 -9.42 3.41
C GLY A 395 -11.92 -10.63 2.50
N GLY A 396 -12.40 -11.79 2.92
CA GLY A 396 -12.30 -13.04 2.18
C GLY A 396 -13.49 -13.97 2.39
N SER A 397 -13.56 -15.03 1.61
CA SER A 397 -14.54 -16.09 1.81
C SER A 397 -14.18 -17.38 1.06
N GLN A 398 -14.72 -18.48 1.53
CA GLN A 398 -14.94 -19.62 0.66
C GLN A 398 -16.06 -19.27 -0.32
N ARG A 399 -15.90 -19.65 -1.61
CA ARG A 399 -16.87 -19.38 -2.66
C ARG A 399 -17.94 -20.48 -2.70
N GLU A 400 -19.15 -20.14 -3.11
CA GLU A 400 -20.21 -21.13 -3.26
C GLU A 400 -19.95 -21.99 -4.49
N GLU A 401 -19.58 -23.24 -4.26
CA GLU A 401 -19.29 -24.22 -5.30
C GLU A 401 -20.53 -25.02 -5.76
N ARG A 402 -21.60 -25.00 -4.96
CA ARG A 402 -22.82 -25.76 -5.26
C ARG A 402 -23.70 -24.99 -6.24
N TYR A 403 -23.82 -25.50 -7.46
CA TYR A 403 -24.53 -24.86 -8.58
C TYR A 403 -25.94 -24.39 -8.21
N ASP A 404 -26.78 -25.26 -7.63
CA ASP A 404 -28.17 -24.93 -7.34
C ASP A 404 -28.29 -23.89 -6.21
N VAL A 405 -27.40 -23.92 -5.23
CA VAL A 405 -27.38 -22.96 -4.13
C VAL A 405 -26.97 -21.58 -4.65
N LEU A 406 -25.90 -21.51 -5.43
CA LEU A 406 -25.45 -20.26 -6.05
C LEU A 406 -26.52 -19.68 -6.98
N LYS A 407 -27.09 -20.50 -7.85
CA LYS A 407 -28.16 -20.07 -8.77
C LYS A 407 -29.34 -19.45 -8.02
N LYS A 408 -29.82 -20.16 -6.99
CA LYS A 408 -30.92 -19.65 -6.15
C LYS A 408 -30.56 -18.31 -5.51
N ARG A 409 -29.34 -18.18 -4.99
CA ARG A 409 -28.90 -16.93 -4.35
C ARG A 409 -28.80 -15.78 -5.35
N MET A 410 -28.32 -16.03 -6.57
CA MET A 410 -28.28 -15.03 -7.66
C MET A 410 -29.69 -14.60 -8.09
N GLU A 411 -30.64 -15.51 -8.10
CA GLU A 411 -32.06 -15.21 -8.35
C GLU A 411 -32.66 -14.33 -7.23
N GLU A 412 -32.40 -14.67 -5.96
CA GLU A 412 -32.87 -13.92 -4.79
C GLU A 412 -32.37 -12.47 -4.78
N VAL A 413 -31.12 -12.24 -5.12
CA VAL A 413 -30.51 -10.88 -5.15
C VAL A 413 -30.67 -10.18 -6.50
N GLY A 414 -31.22 -10.86 -7.51
CA GLY A 414 -31.52 -10.29 -8.83
C GLY A 414 -30.31 -10.01 -9.72
N CYS A 415 -29.16 -10.69 -9.50
CA CYS A 415 -27.92 -10.46 -10.25
C CYS A 415 -27.65 -11.48 -11.36
N MET A 416 -28.62 -12.34 -11.72
CA MET A 416 -28.45 -13.40 -12.70
C MET A 416 -28.07 -12.88 -14.09
N LYS A 417 -28.71 -11.79 -14.52
CA LYS A 417 -28.55 -11.25 -15.87
C LYS A 417 -27.13 -10.75 -16.13
N GLY A 418 -26.46 -11.39 -17.08
CA GLY A 418 -25.09 -11.05 -17.46
C GLY A 418 -24.01 -11.79 -16.66
N LEU A 419 -24.42 -12.60 -15.67
CA LEU A 419 -23.54 -13.46 -14.87
C LEU A 419 -23.83 -14.96 -15.07
N GLU A 420 -24.56 -15.33 -16.13
CA GLU A 420 -24.85 -16.74 -16.46
C GLU A 420 -23.57 -17.55 -16.65
N TRP A 421 -22.54 -16.94 -17.25
CA TRP A 421 -21.23 -17.55 -17.44
C TRP A 421 -20.54 -17.91 -16.09
N TYR A 422 -20.83 -17.18 -15.04
CA TYR A 422 -20.26 -17.46 -13.72
C TYR A 422 -20.82 -18.75 -13.11
N LEU A 423 -22.08 -19.10 -13.41
CA LEU A 423 -22.66 -20.40 -13.05
C LEU A 423 -22.02 -21.56 -13.81
N ASP A 424 -21.58 -21.36 -15.05
CA ASP A 424 -20.92 -22.40 -15.84
C ASP A 424 -19.63 -22.89 -15.16
N THR A 425 -18.94 -22.05 -14.40
CA THR A 425 -17.74 -22.42 -13.63
C THR A 425 -18.05 -23.44 -12.53
N ARG A 426 -19.31 -23.54 -12.06
CA ARG A 426 -19.77 -24.54 -11.10
C ARG A 426 -20.33 -25.79 -11.78
N LYS A 427 -20.83 -25.62 -12.99
CA LYS A 427 -21.39 -26.70 -13.79
C LYS A 427 -20.31 -27.56 -14.44
N TYR A 428 -19.20 -26.96 -14.83
CA TYR A 428 -18.14 -27.61 -15.59
C TYR A 428 -16.87 -27.74 -14.73
N GLY A 429 -16.85 -28.69 -13.81
CA GLY A 429 -15.68 -29.02 -12.99
C GLY A 429 -15.45 -28.06 -11.83
N GLY A 430 -16.51 -27.49 -11.27
CA GLY A 430 -16.42 -26.67 -10.06
C GLY A 430 -15.89 -27.49 -8.87
N CYS A 431 -15.10 -26.85 -8.01
CA CYS A 431 -14.58 -27.42 -6.78
C CYS A 431 -14.67 -26.39 -5.64
N PRO A 432 -14.54 -26.81 -4.37
CA PRO A 432 -14.32 -25.87 -3.28
C PRO A 432 -13.16 -24.94 -3.63
N HIS A 433 -13.34 -23.63 -3.48
CA HIS A 433 -12.30 -22.64 -3.67
C HIS A 433 -12.56 -21.42 -2.81
N SER A 434 -11.54 -20.71 -2.48
CA SER A 434 -11.59 -19.54 -1.59
C SER A 434 -10.63 -18.46 -2.04
N GLY A 435 -10.87 -17.25 -1.59
CA GLY A 435 -10.03 -16.11 -1.91
C GLY A 435 -10.40 -14.88 -1.11
N PHE A 436 -9.55 -13.88 -1.20
CA PHE A 436 -9.68 -12.66 -0.41
C PHE A 436 -9.27 -11.42 -1.19
N GLY A 437 -9.58 -10.25 -0.63
CA GLY A 437 -9.17 -8.98 -1.17
C GLY A 437 -8.40 -8.17 -0.13
N ILE A 438 -7.22 -7.67 -0.49
CA ILE A 438 -6.47 -6.69 0.30
C ILE A 438 -6.46 -5.36 -0.44
N GLY A 439 -6.98 -4.31 0.18
CA GLY A 439 -6.80 -2.95 -0.30
C GLY A 439 -5.35 -2.51 -0.13
N PHE A 440 -4.60 -2.38 -1.22
CA PHE A 440 -3.17 -2.05 -1.18
C PHE A 440 -2.88 -0.73 -0.47
N ASP A 441 -3.74 0.27 -0.71
CA ASP A 441 -3.59 1.58 -0.08
C ASP A 441 -3.85 1.53 1.44
N ARG A 442 -4.82 0.71 1.90
CA ARG A 442 -5.05 0.47 3.33
C ARG A 442 -3.88 -0.27 3.98
N LEU A 443 -3.32 -1.26 3.29
CA LEU A 443 -2.10 -1.95 3.75
C LEU A 443 -0.94 -0.97 3.92
N LEU A 444 -0.77 -0.03 2.98
CA LEU A 444 0.24 1.02 3.09
C LEU A 444 0.00 1.95 4.29
N MET A 445 -1.24 2.39 4.50
CA MET A 445 -1.59 3.16 5.70
C MET A 445 -1.22 2.39 6.97
N TYR A 446 -1.50 1.10 7.01
CA TYR A 446 -1.21 0.25 8.16
C TYR A 446 0.28 0.13 8.46
N VAL A 447 1.12 -0.12 7.45
CA VAL A 447 2.57 -0.32 7.63
C VAL A 447 3.37 0.97 7.73
N THR A 448 2.79 2.12 7.38
CA THR A 448 3.45 3.43 7.47
C THR A 448 2.95 4.30 8.62
N GLY A 449 1.80 3.97 9.21
CA GLY A 449 1.13 4.81 10.20
C GLY A 449 0.42 6.03 9.61
N MET A 450 0.39 6.18 8.28
CA MET A 450 -0.30 7.30 7.63
C MET A 450 -1.81 7.23 7.86
N GLN A 451 -2.42 8.37 8.20
CA GLN A 451 -3.81 8.41 8.66
C GLN A 451 -4.84 8.67 7.56
N ASN A 452 -4.38 8.99 6.35
CA ASN A 452 -5.26 9.33 5.24
C ASN A 452 -4.82 8.66 3.95
N ILE A 453 -5.75 7.98 3.28
CA ILE A 453 -5.52 7.27 2.02
C ILE A 453 -4.96 8.18 0.91
N ARG A 454 -5.32 9.48 0.95
CA ARG A 454 -4.79 10.49 0.01
C ARG A 454 -3.27 10.66 0.12
N ASP A 455 -2.70 10.26 1.25
CA ASP A 455 -1.28 10.43 1.56
C ASP A 455 -0.41 9.21 1.24
N VAL A 456 -1.03 8.12 0.78
CA VAL A 456 -0.31 6.92 0.33
C VAL A 456 -0.47 6.66 -1.17
N GLN A 457 -1.27 7.46 -1.86
CA GLN A 457 -1.46 7.40 -3.32
C GLN A 457 -0.65 8.50 -4.03
N PRO A 458 -0.10 8.25 -5.23
CA PRO A 458 0.63 9.27 -5.99
C PRO A 458 -0.23 10.48 -6.33
N PHE A 459 -1.37 10.26 -6.97
CA PHE A 459 -2.38 11.25 -7.32
C PHE A 459 -3.75 10.71 -6.91
N PRO A 460 -4.22 10.99 -5.67
CA PRO A 460 -5.44 10.38 -5.15
C PRO A 460 -6.67 10.79 -5.97
N ARG A 461 -7.55 9.80 -6.20
CA ARG A 461 -8.88 10.00 -6.79
C ARG A 461 -9.92 9.74 -5.71
N THR A 462 -10.58 10.80 -5.29
CA THR A 462 -11.62 10.79 -4.27
C THR A 462 -12.83 11.55 -4.79
N SER A 463 -13.86 11.73 -3.97
CA SER A 463 -15.03 12.57 -4.34
C SER A 463 -14.72 14.07 -4.45
N ASP A 464 -13.48 14.49 -4.18
CA ASP A 464 -13.04 15.87 -4.35
C ASP A 464 -12.78 16.21 -5.84
N PRO A 465 -12.84 17.50 -6.23
CA PRO A 465 -12.50 17.92 -7.59
C PRO A 465 -11.08 17.49 -8.00
N ILE A 466 -10.95 16.94 -9.19
CA ILE A 466 -9.65 16.52 -9.75
C ILE A 466 -8.87 17.79 -10.17
N LYS A 467 -7.65 17.91 -9.65
CA LYS A 467 -6.75 19.01 -9.98
C LYS A 467 -5.66 18.61 -10.98
N TYR A 468 -5.26 17.30 -11.00
CA TYR A 468 -4.18 16.78 -11.86
C TYR A 468 -4.65 15.61 -12.69
#